data_b368ca728ae8a4ad7fbfb6beecc17dfd
#
_entry.id   b368ca728ae8a4ad7fbfb6beecc17dfd
#
_cell.length_a   1.000
_cell.length_b   1.000
_cell.length_c   1.000
_cell.angle_alpha   90.00
_cell.angle_beta   90.00
_cell.angle_gamma   90.00
#
_symmetry.space_group_name_H-M   'P 1'
#
loop_
_entity.id
_entity.type
_entity.pdbx_description
1 polymer ?
#
loop_
_entity_poly.entity_id
_entity_poly.type
_entity_poly.pdbx_seq_one_letter_code
_entity_poly.pdbx_strand_id
1 'polypeptide(L)'
;RRTGADRFGILTFFLLLISSGFLAARLLTTGVLTQKLTLLLLAVLAGLNVLFAVTQLPRWRNKLWKLVLGVVALVLSAGMIYATVATNAVLETLSRVSSTGSVKTVVVRVRENDSAQEIGDTFGYTYGYLAQTDTDTTDALLTHLEEGLGQVKTKSYDTPTALADALYSREVDAVILGKGMVSTLKQTDGYKDFTSRTREIYTYDVTHESDTIAPNANISRQPFVVYCSGTDERISDTLLNTRSDANILAVVNPSTHKILLVNIPRDYYLPLPFNGEMDKLTHFSVYSDKGMDEPIEALNTLLGVKADYYAR
;
A
#
# COMPACT_ATOMS: atom_id res chain seq x y z
N ARG A 1 40.78 -41.83 8.31
CA ARG A 1 39.47 -41.58 7.63
C ARG A 1 38.56 -40.80 8.56
N ARG A 2 37.80 -39.80 8.02
CA ARG A 2 36.76 -39.06 8.76
C ARG A 2 35.59 -40.00 9.04
N THR A 3 35.10 -39.99 10.27
CA THR A 3 33.90 -40.76 10.68
C THR A 3 32.62 -40.11 10.12
N GLY A 4 31.49 -40.84 10.14
CA GLY A 4 30.18 -40.28 9.75
C GLY A 4 29.80 -39.04 10.57
N ALA A 5 30.11 -39.05 11.88
CA ALA A 5 29.88 -37.91 12.77
C ALA A 5 30.74 -36.68 12.39
N ASP A 6 31.98 -36.89 11.90
CA ASP A 6 32.83 -35.79 11.45
C ASP A 6 32.28 -35.15 10.16
N ARG A 7 31.77 -35.97 9.23
CA ARG A 7 31.15 -35.47 7.98
C ARG A 7 29.87 -34.69 8.28
N PHE A 8 29.02 -35.21 9.15
CA PHE A 8 27.80 -34.56 9.60
C PHE A 8 28.08 -33.21 10.26
N GLY A 9 29.03 -33.16 11.23
CA GLY A 9 29.37 -31.92 11.91
C GLY A 9 29.94 -30.85 10.97
N ILE A 10 30.76 -31.24 9.98
CA ILE A 10 31.28 -30.31 8.97
C ILE A 10 30.15 -29.77 8.09
N LEU A 11 29.25 -30.63 7.63
CA LEU A 11 28.11 -30.24 6.77
C LEU A 11 27.20 -29.26 7.50
N THR A 12 26.84 -29.55 8.76
CA THR A 12 25.97 -28.67 9.57
C THR A 12 26.66 -27.35 9.93
N PHE A 13 27.99 -27.35 10.11
CA PHE A 13 28.75 -26.11 10.28
C PHE A 13 28.71 -25.21 9.04
N PHE A 14 28.92 -25.77 7.86
CA PHE A 14 28.83 -24.98 6.62
C PHE A 14 27.42 -24.46 6.37
N LEU A 15 26.39 -25.26 6.68
CA LEU A 15 24.99 -24.79 6.60
C LEU A 15 24.74 -23.60 7.56
N LEU A 16 25.26 -23.68 8.79
CA LEU A 16 25.19 -22.59 9.76
C LEU A 16 25.92 -21.34 9.26
N LEU A 17 27.10 -21.51 8.69
CA LEU A 17 27.88 -20.41 8.13
C LEU A 17 27.17 -19.69 6.99
N ILE A 18 26.57 -20.46 6.07
CA ILE A 18 25.83 -19.92 4.93
C ILE A 18 24.55 -19.19 5.41
N SER A 19 23.77 -19.81 6.31
CA SER A 19 22.54 -19.22 6.82
C SER A 19 22.80 -17.94 7.63
N SER A 20 23.85 -17.94 8.45
CA SER A 20 24.27 -16.74 9.20
C SER A 20 24.79 -15.63 8.28
N GLY A 21 25.50 -15.97 7.20
CA GLY A 21 25.96 -15.02 6.17
C GLY A 21 24.78 -14.36 5.44
N PHE A 22 23.77 -15.14 5.08
CA PHE A 22 22.56 -14.61 4.48
C PHE A 22 21.79 -13.67 5.42
N LEU A 23 21.63 -14.04 6.68
CA LEU A 23 20.99 -13.19 7.68
C LEU A 23 21.77 -11.90 7.91
N ALA A 24 23.11 -12.00 8.03
CA ALA A 24 23.98 -10.84 8.18
C ALA A 24 23.90 -9.87 6.99
N ALA A 25 23.95 -10.39 5.77
CA ALA A 25 23.79 -9.59 4.56
C ALA A 25 22.44 -8.85 4.55
N ARG A 26 21.36 -9.53 4.93
CA ARG A 26 20.02 -8.91 5.02
C ARG A 26 19.96 -7.82 6.08
N LEU A 27 20.48 -8.05 7.28
CA LEU A 27 20.51 -7.04 8.34
C LEU A 27 21.29 -5.77 7.93
N LEU A 28 22.34 -5.93 7.14
CA LEU A 28 23.14 -4.81 6.62
C LEU A 28 22.44 -4.05 5.50
N THR A 29 21.75 -4.75 4.60
CA THR A 29 21.12 -4.12 3.42
C THR A 29 19.78 -3.47 3.74
N THR A 30 19.02 -4.01 4.70
CA THR A 30 17.67 -3.53 5.00
C THR A 30 17.61 -2.35 5.96
N GLY A 31 18.67 -2.14 6.77
CA GLY A 31 18.70 -1.05 7.75
C GLY A 31 17.59 -1.08 8.82
N VAL A 32 16.87 -2.21 8.97
CA VAL A 32 15.72 -2.37 9.90
C VAL A 32 16.13 -2.16 11.35
N LEU A 33 17.37 -2.47 11.70
CA LEU A 33 17.88 -2.33 13.05
C LEU A 33 18.81 -1.12 13.19
N THR A 34 18.83 -0.53 14.38
CA THR A 34 19.81 0.51 14.69
C THR A 34 21.23 -0.02 14.54
N GLN A 35 22.16 0.84 14.16
CA GLN A 35 23.56 0.46 13.92
C GLN A 35 24.20 -0.31 15.09
N LYS A 36 23.88 0.06 16.35
CA LYS A 36 24.37 -0.62 17.55
C LYS A 36 23.85 -2.06 17.65
N LEU A 37 22.56 -2.27 17.40
CA LEU A 37 21.94 -3.59 17.43
C LEU A 37 22.44 -4.48 16.28
N THR A 38 22.60 -3.91 15.08
CA THR A 38 23.19 -4.63 13.94
C THR A 38 24.59 -5.11 14.25
N LEU A 39 25.45 -4.24 14.78
CA LEU A 39 26.83 -4.62 15.17
C LEU A 39 26.84 -5.69 16.27
N LEU A 40 25.99 -5.57 17.28
CA LEU A 40 25.83 -6.58 18.33
C LEU A 40 25.44 -7.94 17.76
N LEU A 41 24.42 -7.98 16.89
CA LEU A 41 23.96 -9.21 16.24
C LEU A 41 25.05 -9.84 15.35
N LEU A 42 25.77 -9.02 14.57
CA LEU A 42 26.88 -9.50 13.76
C LEU A 42 28.01 -10.09 14.62
N ALA A 43 28.31 -9.49 15.76
CA ALA A 43 29.30 -10.01 16.71
C ALA A 43 28.82 -11.35 17.31
N VAL A 44 27.55 -11.48 17.66
CA VAL A 44 26.95 -12.74 18.15
C VAL A 44 27.01 -13.84 17.07
N LEU A 45 26.64 -13.52 15.81
CA LEU A 45 26.72 -14.47 14.70
C LEU A 45 28.15 -14.91 14.43
N ALA A 46 29.12 -13.97 14.46
CA ALA A 46 30.55 -14.29 14.31
C ALA A 46 31.03 -15.20 15.45
N GLY A 47 30.73 -14.84 16.69
CA GLY A 47 31.07 -15.66 17.86
C GLY A 47 30.48 -17.08 17.79
N LEU A 48 29.23 -17.20 17.36
CA LEU A 48 28.57 -18.48 17.15
C LEU A 48 29.29 -19.32 16.10
N ASN A 49 29.62 -18.75 14.96
CA ASN A 49 30.37 -19.44 13.89
C ASN A 49 31.76 -19.89 14.38
N VAL A 50 32.50 -19.07 15.14
CA VAL A 50 33.78 -19.45 15.75
C VAL A 50 33.60 -20.61 16.72
N LEU A 51 32.58 -20.57 17.60
CA LEU A 51 32.25 -21.65 18.54
C LEU A 51 32.02 -22.97 17.84
N PHE A 52 31.19 -22.93 16.78
CA PHE A 52 30.88 -24.15 15.99
C PHE A 52 32.10 -24.61 15.16
N ALA A 53 32.90 -23.72 14.63
CA ALA A 53 34.16 -24.05 13.94
C ALA A 53 35.10 -24.84 14.87
N VAL A 54 35.38 -24.33 16.08
CA VAL A 54 36.22 -24.96 17.07
C VAL A 54 35.68 -26.30 17.54
N THR A 55 34.36 -26.46 17.56
CA THR A 55 33.73 -27.70 18.05
C THR A 55 33.50 -28.76 16.98
N GLN A 56 33.33 -28.40 15.73
CA GLN A 56 32.94 -29.33 14.65
C GLN A 56 34.11 -29.71 13.72
N LEU A 57 35.10 -28.81 13.52
CA LEU A 57 36.20 -29.05 12.57
C LEU A 57 37.30 -30.03 13.12
N PRO A 58 37.70 -29.98 14.41
CA PRO A 58 38.74 -30.87 14.92
C PRO A 58 38.29 -32.33 15.04
N ARG A 59 39.25 -33.29 14.85
CA ARG A 59 39.02 -34.74 14.90
C ARG A 59 39.02 -35.36 16.30
N TRP A 60 39.49 -34.65 17.31
CA TRP A 60 39.77 -35.18 18.66
C TRP A 60 38.60 -35.19 19.63
N ARG A 61 37.40 -34.76 19.17
CA ARG A 61 36.24 -34.62 20.02
C ARG A 61 35.35 -35.89 20.04
N ASN A 62 34.64 -36.19 21.15
CA ASN A 62 33.73 -37.29 21.30
C ASN A 62 32.61 -37.23 20.21
N LYS A 63 32.38 -38.37 19.55
CA LYS A 63 31.42 -38.49 18.46
C LYS A 63 29.99 -38.08 18.84
N LEU A 64 29.57 -38.42 20.11
CA LEU A 64 28.24 -38.06 20.60
C LEU A 64 28.04 -36.57 20.67
N TRP A 65 29.04 -35.84 21.21
CA TRP A 65 28.99 -34.38 21.29
C TRP A 65 28.95 -33.72 19.91
N LYS A 66 29.65 -34.26 18.90
CA LYS A 66 29.58 -33.77 17.52
C LYS A 66 28.19 -33.93 16.94
N LEU A 67 27.51 -35.06 17.17
CA LEU A 67 26.14 -35.26 16.71
C LEU A 67 25.17 -34.29 17.38
N VAL A 68 25.25 -34.14 18.70
CA VAL A 68 24.37 -33.23 19.46
C VAL A 68 24.55 -31.78 18.97
N LEU A 69 25.81 -31.30 18.88
CA LEU A 69 26.08 -29.95 18.39
C LEU A 69 25.72 -29.77 16.91
N GLY A 70 25.84 -30.82 16.10
CA GLY A 70 25.40 -30.79 14.70
C GLY A 70 23.87 -30.63 14.58
N VAL A 71 23.10 -31.29 15.44
CA VAL A 71 21.63 -31.09 15.50
C VAL A 71 21.31 -29.66 15.96
N VAL A 72 22.02 -29.15 16.97
CA VAL A 72 21.84 -27.75 17.40
C VAL A 72 22.15 -26.77 16.26
N ALA A 73 23.22 -27.02 15.49
CA ALA A 73 23.55 -26.17 14.32
C ALA A 73 22.45 -26.21 13.25
N LEU A 74 21.82 -27.37 13.04
CA LEU A 74 20.68 -27.49 12.11
C LEU A 74 19.46 -26.66 12.57
N VAL A 75 19.11 -26.74 13.85
CA VAL A 75 17.98 -25.97 14.42
C VAL A 75 18.27 -24.47 14.30
N LEU A 76 19.49 -24.03 14.64
CA LEU A 76 19.89 -22.63 14.51
C LEU A 76 19.87 -22.17 13.06
N SER A 77 20.35 -22.99 12.11
CA SER A 77 20.31 -22.67 10.67
C SER A 77 18.86 -22.52 10.17
N ALA A 78 17.96 -23.41 10.58
CA ALA A 78 16.54 -23.33 10.25
C ALA A 78 15.90 -22.04 10.82
N GLY A 79 16.24 -21.68 12.07
CA GLY A 79 15.80 -20.42 12.70
C GLY A 79 16.30 -19.18 11.96
N MET A 80 17.58 -19.18 11.50
CA MET A 80 18.15 -18.06 10.72
C MET A 80 17.51 -17.93 9.33
N ILE A 81 17.23 -19.04 8.66
CA ILE A 81 16.52 -19.06 7.38
C ILE A 81 15.10 -18.51 7.57
N TYR A 82 14.39 -18.98 8.59
CA TYR A 82 13.06 -18.47 8.93
C TYR A 82 13.09 -16.95 9.22
N ALA A 83 14.03 -16.48 10.03
CA ALA A 83 14.19 -15.06 10.34
C ALA A 83 14.42 -14.22 9.06
N THR A 84 15.22 -14.74 8.12
CA THR A 84 15.49 -14.08 6.84
C THR A 84 14.21 -13.99 5.99
N VAL A 85 13.42 -15.06 5.91
CA VAL A 85 12.16 -15.09 5.16
C VAL A 85 11.12 -14.17 5.82
N ALA A 86 10.99 -14.23 7.15
CA ALA A 86 10.07 -13.37 7.91
C ALA A 86 10.41 -11.87 7.74
N THR A 87 11.71 -11.52 7.75
CA THR A 87 12.15 -10.14 7.50
C THR A 87 11.74 -9.68 6.10
N ASN A 88 11.87 -10.53 5.08
CA ASN A 88 11.43 -10.18 3.73
C ASN A 88 9.93 -9.97 3.65
N ALA A 89 9.12 -10.84 4.27
CA ALA A 89 7.67 -10.71 4.28
C ALA A 89 7.20 -9.41 4.98
N VAL A 90 7.84 -9.05 6.09
CA VAL A 90 7.57 -7.78 6.80
C VAL A 90 7.93 -6.58 5.92
N LEU A 91 9.11 -6.60 5.29
CA LEU A 91 9.55 -5.50 4.41
C LEU A 91 8.67 -5.36 3.17
N GLU A 92 8.23 -6.46 2.57
CA GLU A 92 7.30 -6.44 1.44
C GLU A 92 5.95 -5.87 1.86
N THR A 93 5.44 -6.24 3.03
CA THR A 93 4.21 -5.66 3.59
C THR A 93 4.37 -4.16 3.84
N LEU A 94 5.49 -3.74 4.46
CA LEU A 94 5.79 -2.33 4.70
C LEU A 94 5.96 -1.54 3.39
N SER A 95 6.59 -2.11 2.36
CA SER A 95 6.73 -1.44 1.07
C SER A 95 5.39 -1.26 0.34
N ARG A 96 4.46 -2.19 0.50
CA ARG A 96 3.08 -2.05 -0.03
C ARG A 96 2.29 -0.97 0.71
N VAL A 97 2.52 -0.80 2.01
CA VAL A 97 1.89 0.24 2.84
C VAL A 97 2.50 1.62 2.59
N SER A 98 3.76 1.67 2.17
CA SER A 98 4.57 2.89 1.96
C SER A 98 4.78 3.21 0.47
N SER A 99 3.89 2.76 -0.43
CA SER A 99 3.99 3.09 -1.85
C SER A 99 3.84 4.60 -2.06
N THR A 100 4.80 5.21 -2.74
CA THR A 100 4.78 6.63 -3.12
C THR A 100 3.84 6.92 -4.30
N GLY A 101 3.14 5.93 -4.81
CA GLY A 101 2.15 6.07 -5.88
C GLY A 101 0.76 5.61 -5.43
N SER A 102 -0.28 6.27 -5.90
CA SER A 102 -1.66 5.83 -5.79
C SER A 102 -2.14 5.24 -7.10
N VAL A 103 -2.82 4.08 -7.03
CA VAL A 103 -3.56 3.55 -8.17
C VAL A 103 -5.00 4.02 -8.04
N LYS A 104 -5.49 4.75 -9.01
CA LYS A 104 -6.88 5.18 -9.07
C LYS A 104 -7.64 4.35 -10.09
N THR A 105 -8.76 3.79 -9.64
CA THR A 105 -9.62 2.94 -10.46
C THR A 105 -10.87 3.72 -10.84
N VAL A 106 -11.12 3.88 -12.13
CA VAL A 106 -12.40 4.35 -12.67
C VAL A 106 -13.15 3.20 -13.30
N VAL A 107 -14.47 3.27 -13.21
CA VAL A 107 -15.37 2.25 -13.75
C VAL A 107 -16.34 2.88 -14.72
N VAL A 108 -16.65 2.14 -15.80
CA VAL A 108 -17.74 2.47 -16.71
C VAL A 108 -18.97 1.67 -16.31
N ARG A 109 -20.05 2.37 -16.04
CA ARG A 109 -21.33 1.75 -15.66
C ARG A 109 -22.43 2.11 -16.64
N VAL A 110 -23.26 1.15 -16.94
CA VAL A 110 -24.49 1.30 -17.73
C VAL A 110 -25.71 0.95 -16.88
N ARG A 111 -26.92 1.23 -17.36
CA ARG A 111 -28.14 0.76 -16.69
C ARG A 111 -28.17 -0.75 -16.61
N GLU A 112 -28.77 -1.32 -15.58
CA GLU A 112 -28.86 -2.77 -15.38
C GLU A 112 -29.48 -3.52 -16.58
N ASN A 113 -30.45 -2.90 -17.22
CA ASN A 113 -31.17 -3.45 -18.39
C ASN A 113 -30.55 -3.02 -19.73
N ASP A 114 -29.35 -2.49 -19.76
CA ASP A 114 -28.64 -2.11 -20.97
C ASP A 114 -28.19 -3.35 -21.76
N SER A 115 -28.09 -3.24 -23.09
CA SER A 115 -27.66 -4.34 -23.95
C SER A 115 -26.15 -4.59 -23.93
N ALA A 116 -25.33 -3.53 -23.65
CA ALA A 116 -23.88 -3.62 -23.63
C ALA A 116 -23.38 -4.52 -22.48
N GLN A 117 -22.62 -5.55 -22.79
CA GLN A 117 -22.01 -6.46 -21.81
C GLN A 117 -20.53 -6.11 -21.53
N GLU A 118 -19.86 -5.55 -22.50
CA GLU A 118 -18.47 -5.13 -22.44
C GLU A 118 -18.29 -3.76 -23.12
N ILE A 119 -17.12 -3.16 -22.93
CA ILE A 119 -16.83 -1.82 -23.46
C ILE A 119 -16.94 -1.74 -24.99
N GLY A 120 -16.63 -2.83 -25.70
CA GLY A 120 -16.76 -2.92 -27.15
C GLY A 120 -18.18 -2.77 -27.68
N ASP A 121 -19.19 -3.05 -26.85
CA ASP A 121 -20.61 -2.93 -27.22
C ASP A 121 -21.14 -1.49 -27.17
N THR A 122 -20.34 -0.55 -26.67
CA THR A 122 -20.76 0.84 -26.40
C THR A 122 -20.47 1.80 -27.56
N PHE A 123 -20.26 1.28 -28.76
CA PHE A 123 -20.07 2.13 -29.95
C PHE A 123 -21.24 3.09 -30.13
N GLY A 124 -20.90 4.41 -30.24
CA GLY A 124 -21.89 5.47 -30.41
C GLY A 124 -22.59 5.93 -29.11
N TYR A 125 -22.26 5.38 -27.96
CA TYR A 125 -22.78 5.83 -26.66
C TYR A 125 -22.31 7.22 -26.30
N THR A 126 -23.14 7.91 -25.51
CA THR A 126 -22.77 9.16 -24.84
C THR A 126 -22.36 8.84 -23.40
N TYR A 127 -21.14 9.21 -23.03
CA TYR A 127 -20.59 8.99 -21.71
C TYR A 127 -20.75 10.23 -20.84
N GLY A 128 -21.39 10.08 -19.68
CA GLY A 128 -21.41 11.09 -18.65
C GLY A 128 -20.18 10.96 -17.75
N TYR A 129 -19.62 12.09 -17.29
CA TYR A 129 -18.52 12.11 -16.33
C TYR A 129 -18.59 13.33 -15.40
N LEU A 130 -17.81 13.35 -14.32
CA LEU A 130 -17.75 14.48 -13.39
C LEU A 130 -16.73 15.52 -13.85
N ALA A 131 -17.16 16.80 -13.94
CA ALA A 131 -16.35 17.88 -14.49
C ALA A 131 -15.13 18.24 -13.62
N GLN A 132 -15.22 18.02 -12.31
CA GLN A 132 -14.20 18.49 -11.34
C GLN A 132 -13.61 17.35 -10.49
N THR A 133 -13.95 16.12 -10.78
CA THR A 133 -13.52 14.95 -10.01
C THR A 133 -12.99 13.90 -10.96
N ASP A 134 -11.85 13.29 -10.61
CA ASP A 134 -11.21 12.23 -11.42
C ASP A 134 -10.85 12.68 -12.85
N THR A 135 -10.51 13.95 -13.04
CA THR A 135 -10.32 14.54 -14.38
C THR A 135 -9.21 13.85 -15.16
N ASP A 136 -8.01 13.73 -14.57
CA ASP A 136 -6.85 13.14 -15.25
C ASP A 136 -7.08 11.65 -15.55
N THR A 137 -7.73 10.93 -14.60
CA THR A 137 -8.06 9.51 -14.75
C THR A 137 -9.18 9.31 -15.77
N THR A 138 -10.17 10.21 -15.78
CA THR A 138 -11.25 10.22 -16.77
C THR A 138 -10.74 10.50 -18.17
N ASP A 139 -9.85 11.49 -18.33
CA ASP A 139 -9.24 11.85 -19.62
C ASP A 139 -8.35 10.71 -20.17
N ALA A 140 -7.60 10.03 -19.27
CA ALA A 140 -6.82 8.84 -19.64
C ALA A 140 -7.73 7.70 -20.14
N LEU A 141 -8.86 7.45 -19.44
CA LEU A 141 -9.84 6.45 -19.87
C LEU A 141 -10.49 6.87 -21.20
N LEU A 142 -10.92 8.11 -21.35
CA LEU A 142 -11.55 8.60 -22.59
C LEU A 142 -10.59 8.45 -23.78
N THR A 143 -9.31 8.80 -23.62
CA THR A 143 -8.28 8.58 -24.63
C THR A 143 -8.16 7.11 -25.01
N HIS A 144 -8.15 6.22 -24.01
CA HIS A 144 -8.12 4.78 -24.24
C HIS A 144 -9.37 4.26 -24.97
N LEU A 145 -10.54 4.80 -24.64
CA LEU A 145 -11.79 4.44 -25.33
C LEU A 145 -11.80 4.94 -26.78
N GLU A 146 -11.26 6.13 -27.06
CA GLU A 146 -11.15 6.67 -28.42
C GLU A 146 -10.22 5.83 -29.30
N GLU A 147 -9.17 5.26 -28.74
CA GLU A 147 -8.30 4.32 -29.46
C GLU A 147 -9.01 3.05 -29.90
N GLY A 148 -9.94 2.53 -29.08
CA GLY A 148 -10.67 1.30 -29.36
C GLY A 148 -11.98 1.48 -30.10
N LEU A 149 -12.73 2.53 -29.80
CA LEU A 149 -14.10 2.78 -30.29
C LEU A 149 -14.18 3.91 -31.34
N GLY A 150 -13.11 4.67 -31.55
CA GLY A 150 -13.14 5.90 -32.33
C GLY A 150 -13.73 7.07 -31.53
N GLN A 151 -14.32 8.04 -32.20
CA GLN A 151 -14.82 9.25 -31.55
C GLN A 151 -15.89 8.94 -30.49
N VAL A 152 -15.62 9.34 -29.23
CA VAL A 152 -16.50 9.15 -28.07
C VAL A 152 -17.28 10.44 -27.80
N LYS A 153 -18.59 10.34 -27.60
CA LYS A 153 -19.45 11.47 -27.18
C LYS A 153 -19.42 11.58 -25.68
N THR A 154 -19.19 12.77 -25.15
CA THR A 154 -19.08 13.00 -23.72
C THR A 154 -20.00 14.12 -23.24
N LYS A 155 -20.43 14.06 -21.96
CA LYS A 155 -21.17 15.10 -21.28
C LYS A 155 -20.72 15.20 -19.82
N SER A 156 -20.36 16.40 -19.37
CA SER A 156 -19.91 16.65 -18.00
C SER A 156 -21.06 17.01 -17.06
N TYR A 157 -20.91 16.64 -15.78
CA TYR A 157 -21.86 16.95 -14.70
C TYR A 157 -21.08 17.42 -13.46
N ASP A 158 -21.69 18.30 -12.67
CA ASP A 158 -21.03 18.90 -11.51
C ASP A 158 -21.13 18.01 -10.26
N THR A 159 -22.16 17.14 -10.18
CA THR A 159 -22.39 16.30 -8.99
C THR A 159 -22.61 14.84 -9.35
N PRO A 160 -22.20 13.90 -8.46
CA PRO A 160 -22.44 12.47 -8.67
C PRO A 160 -23.94 12.12 -8.79
N THR A 161 -24.80 12.85 -8.10
CA THR A 161 -26.24 12.66 -8.16
C THR A 161 -26.83 13.09 -9.50
N ALA A 162 -26.41 14.25 -10.04
CA ALA A 162 -26.82 14.70 -11.36
C ALA A 162 -26.35 13.72 -12.46
N LEU A 163 -25.15 13.17 -12.31
CA LEU A 163 -24.62 12.16 -13.22
C LEU A 163 -25.45 10.86 -13.18
N ALA A 164 -25.82 10.41 -11.97
CA ALA A 164 -26.68 9.24 -11.80
C ALA A 164 -28.09 9.47 -12.40
N ASP A 165 -28.67 10.64 -12.20
CA ASP A 165 -29.95 11.02 -12.75
C ASP A 165 -29.94 11.07 -14.29
N ALA A 166 -28.85 11.57 -14.88
CA ALA A 166 -28.66 11.57 -16.32
C ALA A 166 -28.60 10.15 -16.91
N LEU A 167 -27.99 9.21 -16.22
CA LEU A 167 -28.00 7.79 -16.61
C LEU A 167 -29.40 7.18 -16.48
N TYR A 168 -30.13 7.50 -15.41
CA TYR A 168 -31.47 6.99 -15.18
C TYR A 168 -32.51 7.54 -16.20
N SER A 169 -32.37 8.83 -16.53
CA SER A 169 -33.23 9.50 -17.50
C SER A 169 -32.89 9.18 -18.97
N ARG A 170 -31.83 8.45 -19.22
CA ARG A 170 -31.27 8.14 -20.55
C ARG A 170 -30.75 9.38 -21.30
N GLU A 171 -30.33 10.37 -20.58
CA GLU A 171 -29.65 11.54 -21.13
C GLU A 171 -28.22 11.19 -21.55
N VAL A 172 -27.58 10.24 -20.83
CA VAL A 172 -26.37 9.54 -21.20
C VAL A 172 -26.59 8.03 -21.19
N ASP A 173 -25.79 7.30 -21.97
CA ASP A 173 -25.91 5.85 -22.11
C ASP A 173 -25.03 5.12 -21.09
N ALA A 174 -23.86 5.67 -20.79
CA ALA A 174 -22.91 5.17 -19.81
C ALA A 174 -22.40 6.30 -18.93
N VAL A 175 -21.88 5.97 -17.75
CA VAL A 175 -21.23 6.92 -16.84
C VAL A 175 -19.84 6.42 -16.46
N ILE A 176 -18.90 7.36 -16.36
CA ILE A 176 -17.54 7.15 -15.87
C ILE A 176 -17.46 7.71 -14.46
N LEU A 177 -17.07 6.87 -13.49
CA LEU A 177 -17.00 7.22 -12.07
C LEU A 177 -15.77 6.59 -11.44
N GLY A 178 -15.11 7.28 -10.53
CA GLY A 178 -14.17 6.65 -9.61
C GLY A 178 -14.87 5.54 -8.80
N LYS A 179 -14.21 4.41 -8.59
CA LYS A 179 -14.79 3.26 -7.87
C LYS A 179 -15.23 3.62 -6.44
N GLY A 180 -14.48 4.51 -5.77
CA GLY A 180 -14.87 5.06 -4.47
C GLY A 180 -16.16 5.90 -4.51
N MET A 181 -16.39 6.63 -5.62
CA MET A 181 -17.60 7.44 -5.80
C MET A 181 -18.86 6.59 -5.88
N VAL A 182 -18.78 5.37 -6.43
CA VAL A 182 -19.89 4.40 -6.41
C VAL A 182 -20.31 4.08 -4.98
N SER A 183 -19.34 3.92 -4.07
CA SER A 183 -19.59 3.68 -2.64
C SER A 183 -20.25 4.90 -1.96
N THR A 184 -19.85 6.10 -2.34
CA THR A 184 -20.44 7.35 -1.83
C THR A 184 -21.90 7.49 -2.28
N LEU A 185 -22.20 7.24 -3.56
CA LEU A 185 -23.58 7.25 -4.07
C LEU A 185 -24.48 6.27 -3.32
N LYS A 186 -24.03 5.05 -3.02
CA LYS A 186 -24.80 4.06 -2.23
C LYS A 186 -25.18 4.55 -0.84
N GLN A 187 -24.51 5.54 -0.30
CA GLN A 187 -24.80 6.10 1.03
C GLN A 187 -25.57 7.41 0.95
N THR A 188 -25.76 7.95 -0.26
CA THR A 188 -26.54 9.15 -0.50
C THR A 188 -28.02 8.80 -0.53
N ASP A 189 -28.85 9.56 0.21
CA ASP A 189 -30.28 9.35 0.22
C ASP A 189 -30.87 9.54 -1.18
N GLY A 190 -31.70 8.59 -1.61
CA GLY A 190 -32.27 8.53 -2.96
C GLY A 190 -31.43 7.73 -3.97
N TYR A 191 -30.17 7.35 -3.64
CA TYR A 191 -29.26 6.62 -4.55
C TYR A 191 -28.72 5.31 -3.97
N LYS A 192 -29.27 4.84 -2.85
CA LYS A 192 -28.86 3.60 -2.17
C LYS A 192 -28.94 2.36 -3.07
N ASP A 193 -29.81 2.42 -4.07
CA ASP A 193 -30.03 1.38 -5.08
C ASP A 193 -29.18 1.55 -6.35
N PHE A 194 -28.23 2.51 -6.38
CA PHE A 194 -27.44 2.81 -7.57
C PHE A 194 -26.77 1.56 -8.17
N THR A 195 -26.17 0.71 -7.35
CA THR A 195 -25.48 -0.51 -7.82
C THR A 195 -26.42 -1.61 -8.29
N SER A 196 -27.69 -1.66 -7.83
CA SER A 196 -28.68 -2.60 -8.31
C SER A 196 -29.41 -2.12 -9.57
N ARG A 197 -29.38 -0.81 -9.84
CA ARG A 197 -29.94 -0.20 -11.06
C ARG A 197 -28.92 -0.05 -12.18
N THR A 198 -27.63 -0.27 -11.87
CA THR A 198 -26.55 -0.10 -12.83
C THR A 198 -25.58 -1.28 -12.77
N ARG A 199 -24.92 -1.57 -13.88
CA ARG A 199 -23.94 -2.64 -14.03
C ARG A 199 -22.61 -2.07 -14.48
N GLU A 200 -21.54 -2.55 -13.91
CA GLU A 200 -20.17 -2.25 -14.31
C GLU A 200 -19.80 -3.11 -15.52
N ILE A 201 -19.31 -2.47 -16.58
CA ILE A 201 -18.92 -3.16 -17.83
C ILE A 201 -17.43 -2.99 -18.16
N TYR A 202 -16.74 -2.05 -17.49
CA TYR A 202 -15.33 -1.84 -17.70
C TYR A 202 -14.69 -1.22 -16.47
N THR A 203 -13.44 -1.60 -16.22
CA THR A 203 -12.58 -1.05 -15.15
C THR A 203 -11.26 -0.62 -15.75
N TYR A 204 -10.78 0.57 -15.36
CA TYR A 204 -9.52 1.13 -15.84
C TYR A 204 -8.72 1.70 -14.68
N ASP A 205 -7.46 1.27 -14.58
CA ASP A 205 -6.54 1.67 -13.50
C ASP A 205 -5.51 2.66 -14.03
N VAL A 206 -5.34 3.78 -13.33
CA VAL A 206 -4.30 4.78 -13.59
C VAL A 206 -3.42 4.90 -12.37
N THR A 207 -2.11 4.82 -12.56
CA THR A 207 -1.13 5.02 -11.48
C THR A 207 -0.68 6.48 -11.47
N HIS A 208 -0.88 7.16 -10.34
CA HIS A 208 -0.38 8.50 -10.10
C HIS A 208 0.81 8.45 -9.15
N GLU A 209 1.90 9.14 -9.47
CA GLU A 209 3.00 9.35 -8.53
C GLU A 209 2.61 10.43 -7.52
N SER A 210 2.92 10.22 -6.24
CA SER A 210 2.64 11.18 -5.18
C SER A 210 3.69 12.30 -5.18
N ASP A 211 3.26 13.52 -5.43
CA ASP A 211 4.10 14.73 -5.33
C ASP A 211 4.12 15.33 -3.91
N THR A 212 3.17 14.91 -3.05
CA THR A 212 2.93 15.53 -1.73
C THR A 212 3.86 14.98 -0.66
N ILE A 213 4.35 13.74 -0.83
CA ILE A 213 5.21 13.06 0.13
C ILE A 213 6.66 13.07 -0.35
N ALA A 214 7.53 13.68 0.47
CA ALA A 214 8.98 13.62 0.28
C ALA A 214 9.60 12.84 1.46
N PRO A 215 9.92 11.55 1.29
CA PRO A 215 10.45 10.72 2.36
C PRO A 215 11.71 11.31 3.00
N ASN A 216 11.72 11.39 4.33
CA ASN A 216 12.92 11.79 5.06
C ASN A 216 13.94 10.65 5.06
N ALA A 217 15.10 10.86 4.43
CA ALA A 217 16.13 9.84 4.29
C ALA A 217 16.80 9.43 5.63
N ASN A 218 16.55 10.14 6.74
CA ASN A 218 17.23 9.92 8.02
C ASN A 218 16.29 9.68 9.21
N ILE A 219 15.32 8.79 9.02
CA ILE A 219 14.30 8.42 10.02
C ILE A 219 14.84 7.87 11.35
N SER A 220 16.12 7.45 11.39
CA SER A 220 16.75 6.97 12.63
C SER A 220 17.28 8.10 13.51
N ARG A 221 17.35 9.34 13.04
CA ARG A 221 17.94 10.48 13.77
C ARG A 221 17.07 11.74 13.77
N GLN A 222 16.28 11.96 12.73
CA GLN A 222 15.45 13.14 12.57
C GLN A 222 13.98 12.80 12.86
N PRO A 223 13.23 13.74 13.42
CA PRO A 223 11.77 13.59 13.52
C PRO A 223 11.13 13.42 12.14
N PHE A 224 10.09 12.60 12.08
CA PHE A 224 9.29 12.41 10.88
C PHE A 224 7.81 12.25 11.23
N VAL A 225 6.95 12.50 10.26
CA VAL A 225 5.50 12.48 10.40
C VAL A 225 4.91 11.41 9.48
N VAL A 226 4.08 10.54 10.04
CA VAL A 226 3.33 9.51 9.29
C VAL A 226 1.84 9.81 9.40
N TYR A 227 1.17 9.96 8.27
CA TYR A 227 -0.28 9.98 8.22
C TYR A 227 -0.80 8.54 8.13
N CYS A 228 -1.56 8.12 9.14
CA CYS A 228 -2.21 6.81 9.18
C CYS A 228 -3.70 6.99 8.87
N SER A 229 -4.16 6.38 7.78
CA SER A 229 -5.56 6.39 7.35
C SER A 229 -6.12 4.98 7.44
N GLY A 230 -7.25 4.80 8.11
CA GLY A 230 -7.96 3.52 8.19
C GLY A 230 -9.27 3.58 7.40
N THR A 231 -9.62 2.47 6.75
CA THR A 231 -10.90 2.27 6.07
C THR A 231 -11.53 0.95 6.52
N ASP A 232 -12.86 0.90 6.57
CA ASP A 232 -13.60 -0.34 6.83
C ASP A 232 -14.02 -1.08 5.54
N GLU A 233 -13.71 -0.52 4.38
CA GLU A 233 -14.00 -1.16 3.10
C GLU A 233 -13.09 -2.37 2.87
N ARG A 234 -13.73 -3.53 2.65
CA ARG A 234 -13.06 -4.85 2.51
C ARG A 234 -12.68 -5.19 1.07
N ILE A 235 -12.79 -4.27 0.13
CA ILE A 235 -12.49 -4.50 -1.29
C ILE A 235 -10.99 -4.32 -1.49
N SER A 236 -10.29 -5.40 -1.72
CA SER A 236 -8.83 -5.51 -1.70
C SER A 236 -8.08 -4.69 -2.77
N ASP A 237 -8.72 -4.28 -3.86
CA ASP A 237 -8.01 -3.76 -5.03
C ASP A 237 -7.99 -2.22 -5.13
N THR A 238 -8.71 -1.51 -4.25
CA THR A 238 -8.86 -0.04 -4.34
C THR A 238 -8.78 0.68 -3.00
N LEU A 239 -8.00 0.16 -2.05
CA LEU A 239 -7.90 0.73 -0.70
C LEU A 239 -7.49 2.21 -0.68
N LEU A 240 -6.71 2.68 -1.66
CA LEU A 240 -6.20 4.05 -1.68
C LEU A 240 -7.25 5.11 -2.04
N ASN A 241 -8.35 4.71 -2.68
CA ASN A 241 -9.40 5.61 -3.17
C ASN A 241 -10.74 5.37 -2.45
N THR A 242 -10.72 4.90 -1.22
CA THR A 242 -11.88 4.70 -0.37
C THR A 242 -11.92 5.76 0.73
N ARG A 243 -13.02 5.85 1.45
CA ARG A 243 -13.18 6.83 2.54
C ARG A 243 -12.22 6.54 3.69
N SER A 244 -11.73 7.60 4.33
CA SER A 244 -10.88 7.54 5.50
C SER A 244 -11.73 7.60 6.77
N ASP A 245 -11.98 6.47 7.42
CA ASP A 245 -12.80 6.39 8.64
C ASP A 245 -11.99 6.64 9.92
N ALA A 246 -10.69 6.40 9.88
CA ALA A 246 -9.75 6.75 10.94
C ALA A 246 -8.59 7.58 10.36
N ASN A 247 -8.26 8.68 11.00
CA ASN A 247 -7.20 9.60 10.58
C ASN A 247 -6.31 9.92 11.77
N ILE A 248 -5.06 9.49 11.74
CA ILE A 248 -4.08 9.70 12.80
C ILE A 248 -2.80 10.25 12.20
N LEU A 249 -2.30 11.36 12.74
CA LEU A 249 -0.94 11.81 12.51
C LEU A 249 -0.02 11.29 13.61
N ALA A 250 0.97 10.50 13.24
CA ALA A 250 2.00 10.02 14.15
C ALA A 250 3.29 10.82 13.93
N VAL A 251 3.64 11.67 14.88
CA VAL A 251 4.90 12.42 14.90
C VAL A 251 5.92 11.62 15.70
N VAL A 252 6.93 11.10 15.05
CA VAL A 252 7.96 10.24 15.63
C VAL A 252 9.25 11.03 15.80
N ASN A 253 9.76 11.11 17.03
CA ASN A 253 11.06 11.71 17.31
C ASN A 253 12.06 10.64 17.84
N PRO A 254 12.93 10.10 16.98
CA PRO A 254 13.86 9.03 17.38
C PRO A 254 14.94 9.52 18.36
N SER A 255 15.30 10.81 18.33
CA SER A 255 16.30 11.36 19.25
C SER A 255 15.82 11.43 20.70
N THR A 256 14.52 11.68 20.91
CA THR A 256 13.90 11.74 22.24
C THR A 256 13.15 10.46 22.60
N HIS A 257 13.05 9.49 21.69
CA HIS A 257 12.27 8.25 21.82
C HIS A 257 10.77 8.52 22.16
N LYS A 258 10.22 9.60 21.58
CA LYS A 258 8.81 9.99 21.80
C LYS A 258 8.02 9.88 20.51
N ILE A 259 6.77 9.44 20.65
CA ILE A 259 5.77 9.44 19.59
C ILE A 259 4.57 10.22 20.08
N LEU A 260 4.14 11.21 19.29
CA LEU A 260 2.87 11.92 19.48
C LEU A 260 1.87 11.38 18.47
N LEU A 261 0.71 10.94 18.94
CA LEU A 261 -0.41 10.55 18.10
C LEU A 261 -1.50 11.62 18.18
N VAL A 262 -1.84 12.19 17.04
CA VAL A 262 -2.92 13.17 16.90
C VAL A 262 -4.05 12.50 16.13
N ASN A 263 -5.15 12.20 16.83
CA ASN A 263 -6.35 11.67 16.19
C ASN A 263 -7.20 12.80 15.63
N ILE A 264 -7.59 12.70 14.36
CA ILE A 264 -8.36 13.70 13.63
C ILE A 264 -9.73 13.10 13.29
N PRO A 265 -10.84 13.69 13.75
CA PRO A 265 -12.17 13.17 13.44
C PRO A 265 -12.41 13.12 11.93
N ARG A 266 -12.98 12.03 11.44
CA ARG A 266 -13.30 11.83 10.02
C ARG A 266 -14.29 12.86 9.47
N ASP A 267 -15.15 13.38 10.32
CA ASP A 267 -16.17 14.38 9.98
C ASP A 267 -15.64 15.84 10.05
N TYR A 268 -14.31 16.02 10.21
CA TYR A 268 -13.71 17.35 10.18
C TYR A 268 -14.01 18.00 8.83
N TYR A 269 -14.58 19.19 8.85
CA TYR A 269 -15.08 19.90 7.67
C TYR A 269 -14.03 20.91 7.22
N LEU A 270 -13.43 20.63 6.07
CA LEU A 270 -12.26 21.34 5.55
C LEU A 270 -12.44 21.70 4.07
N PRO A 271 -11.74 22.72 3.56
CA PRO A 271 -11.69 22.96 2.13
C PRO A 271 -10.90 21.84 1.42
N LEU A 272 -11.47 21.35 0.34
CA LEU A 272 -10.79 20.42 -0.58
C LEU A 272 -9.62 21.15 -1.25
N PRO A 273 -8.38 20.63 -1.21
CA PRO A 273 -7.21 21.30 -1.77
C PRO A 273 -7.34 21.63 -3.25
N PHE A 274 -7.99 20.79 -4.05
CA PHE A 274 -8.05 20.95 -5.51
C PHE A 274 -9.07 21.99 -6.00
N ASN A 275 -10.15 22.29 -5.25
CA ASN A 275 -11.19 23.21 -5.70
C ASN A 275 -11.66 24.21 -4.63
N GLY A 276 -11.26 24.04 -3.36
CA GLY A 276 -11.63 24.90 -2.24
C GLY A 276 -13.05 24.68 -1.70
N GLU A 277 -13.82 23.74 -2.24
CA GLU A 277 -15.13 23.40 -1.71
C GLU A 277 -15.02 22.72 -0.34
N MET A 278 -15.99 22.98 0.51
CA MET A 278 -15.99 22.44 1.87
C MET A 278 -16.61 21.06 1.91
N ASP A 279 -15.86 20.07 2.44
CA ASP A 279 -16.40 18.74 2.68
C ASP A 279 -15.75 18.08 3.91
N LYS A 280 -16.22 16.89 4.25
CA LYS A 280 -15.68 16.07 5.34
C LYS A 280 -14.37 15.40 4.91
N LEU A 281 -13.40 15.38 5.81
CA LEU A 281 -12.10 14.75 5.59
C LEU A 281 -12.21 13.30 5.09
N THR A 282 -13.22 12.54 5.55
CA THR A 282 -13.45 11.15 5.15
C THR A 282 -13.62 10.97 3.64
N HIS A 283 -14.06 12.01 2.90
CA HIS A 283 -14.32 11.94 1.47
C HIS A 283 -13.13 12.34 0.59
N PHE A 284 -12.11 12.99 1.16
CA PHE A 284 -11.03 13.63 0.40
C PHE A 284 -10.30 12.68 -0.55
N SER A 285 -9.94 11.48 -0.07
CA SER A 285 -9.26 10.48 -0.91
C SER A 285 -10.13 9.89 -2.03
N VAL A 286 -11.45 10.18 -2.03
CA VAL A 286 -12.39 9.66 -3.04
C VAL A 286 -12.56 10.61 -4.22
N TYR A 287 -12.49 11.94 -3.97
CA TYR A 287 -12.88 12.95 -4.94
C TYR A 287 -11.78 13.32 -5.94
N SER A 288 -10.51 13.12 -5.61
CA SER A 288 -9.41 13.62 -6.41
C SER A 288 -8.60 12.49 -7.05
N ASP A 289 -8.01 12.76 -8.20
CA ASP A 289 -7.02 11.90 -8.85
C ASP A 289 -5.77 11.67 -7.99
N LYS A 290 -5.48 12.60 -7.08
CA LYS A 290 -4.36 12.52 -6.16
C LYS A 290 -4.56 11.53 -5.01
N GLY A 291 -5.77 10.94 -4.86
CA GLY A 291 -6.06 9.91 -3.86
C GLY A 291 -5.68 10.32 -2.44
N MET A 292 -4.65 9.69 -1.87
CA MET A 292 -4.18 9.97 -0.51
C MET A 292 -3.48 11.32 -0.34
N ASP A 293 -3.02 11.96 -1.40
CA ASP A 293 -2.38 13.26 -1.31
C ASP A 293 -3.36 14.36 -0.91
N GLU A 294 -4.63 14.26 -1.28
CA GLU A 294 -5.67 15.24 -0.90
C GLU A 294 -5.85 15.37 0.62
N PRO A 295 -6.15 14.29 1.38
CA PRO A 295 -6.25 14.43 2.83
C PRO A 295 -4.93 14.84 3.48
N ILE A 296 -3.77 14.44 2.93
CA ILE A 296 -2.46 14.82 3.44
C ILE A 296 -2.24 16.32 3.24
N GLU A 297 -2.52 16.88 2.08
CA GLU A 297 -2.37 18.32 1.79
C GLU A 297 -3.30 19.17 2.67
N ALA A 298 -4.55 18.75 2.83
CA ALA A 298 -5.50 19.40 3.71
C ALA A 298 -5.02 19.40 5.18
N LEU A 299 -4.50 18.28 5.68
CA LEU A 299 -3.98 18.15 7.02
C LEU A 299 -2.66 18.91 7.22
N ASN A 300 -1.78 18.92 6.24
CA ASN A 300 -0.56 19.72 6.25
C ASN A 300 -0.90 21.22 6.40
N THR A 301 -1.91 21.70 5.66
CA THR A 301 -2.39 23.07 5.73
C THR A 301 -3.04 23.37 7.08
N LEU A 302 -3.91 22.47 7.56
CA LEU A 302 -4.62 22.65 8.84
C LEU A 302 -3.67 22.71 10.04
N LEU A 303 -2.68 21.83 10.09
CA LEU A 303 -1.81 21.62 11.24
C LEU A 303 -0.45 22.32 11.13
N GLY A 304 -0.12 22.86 9.96
CA GLY A 304 1.17 23.50 9.70
C GLY A 304 2.35 22.53 9.77
N VAL A 305 2.11 21.22 9.55
CA VAL A 305 3.14 20.16 9.53
C VAL A 305 3.06 19.39 8.24
N LYS A 306 4.21 18.94 7.73
CA LYS A 306 4.28 18.12 6.51
C LYS A 306 4.39 16.64 6.88
N ALA A 307 3.52 15.81 6.31
CA ALA A 307 3.66 14.37 6.42
C ALA A 307 4.80 13.89 5.51
N ASP A 308 5.69 13.07 6.06
CA ASP A 308 6.81 12.45 5.33
C ASP A 308 6.42 11.08 4.75
N TYR A 309 5.42 10.43 5.35
CA TYR A 309 4.94 9.10 4.98
C TYR A 309 3.44 8.98 5.21
N TYR A 310 2.81 8.03 4.55
CA TYR A 310 1.47 7.59 4.91
C TYR A 310 1.39 6.06 5.04
N ALA A 311 0.37 5.61 5.77
CA ALA A 311 -0.01 4.21 5.91
C ALA A 311 -1.53 4.08 5.80
N ARG A 312 -2.02 3.10 5.02
CA ARG A 312 -3.44 2.84 4.85
C ARG A 312 -3.76 1.35 4.90
#